data_6bbf59fafb44124649860de6ac748dc2
#
_entry.id   6bbf59fafb44124649860de6ac748dc2
#
_cell.length_a   1.000
_cell.length_b   1.000
_cell.length_c   1.000
_cell.angle_alpha   90.00
_cell.angle_beta   90.00
_cell.angle_gamma   90.00
#
_symmetry.space_group_name_H-M   'P 1'
#
loop_
_entity.id
_entity.type
_entity.pdbx_description
1 polymer ?
#
loop_
_entity_poly.entity_id
_entity_poly.type
_entity_poly.pdbx_seq_one_letter_code
_entity_poly.pdbx_strand_id
1 'polypeptide(L)'
;GSVLLFGSCSILLNVFQIGYSTILIHCKSSVEIVFPSVGILFICTQAYFLWHHSKDCIQVQHNFTRCGLMLTIATNLLLWLLAVTNDTLHMEIESQLREVEQRFAGKAPSSHPHWCNETTLCTCPNTTICKVFQKGYILLYPFNTEYCLVCSSVLYVMWKNVGRRISHHHTPHTKPKFKLQGVVFGPLLGTSAVIIGACVFMMYQIQATSLVPSRQVFVIYYSYYIVLLPLMSVGAVIGTIIHALEKKELDTLKNPTRSLDVVLLMGAALGQIGMSYFSIVALVATDPRDRLNSLALSYSVLLIFQNITQNVFVIDGLHRQRLTPPGKEEDTKEEQNREANSQRRVSVLELGQEIRKASLSYIQIYSHLSWKRRVLREISFFLVLCNIILWIMPTFGAHPLFENGMERSFYGYSTWFVIVNFGLPLGVFYRMHSVGGLLEVYVTA
;
A
#
# COMPACT_ATOMS: atom_id res chain seq x y z
N GLY A 1 -7.46 3.29 11.94
CA GLY A 1 -8.13 2.62 10.79
C GLY A 1 -7.28 1.50 10.19
N SER A 2 -6.08 1.83 9.67
CA SER A 2 -5.20 0.87 8.95
C SER A 2 -4.83 -0.37 9.77
N VAL A 3 -4.44 -0.21 11.03
CA VAL A 3 -4.11 -1.33 11.94
C VAL A 3 -5.26 -2.33 12.08
N LEU A 4 -6.51 -1.83 12.19
CA LEU A 4 -7.68 -2.71 12.28
C LEU A 4 -7.99 -3.40 10.95
N LEU A 5 -7.88 -2.68 9.84
CA LEU A 5 -8.13 -3.23 8.51
C LEU A 5 -7.13 -4.35 8.20
N PHE A 6 -5.83 -4.05 8.28
CA PHE A 6 -4.79 -5.03 7.99
C PHE A 6 -4.74 -6.14 9.04
N GLY A 7 -5.02 -5.83 10.31
CA GLY A 7 -5.11 -6.82 11.39
C GLY A 7 -6.23 -7.83 11.16
N SER A 8 -7.42 -7.39 10.76
CA SER A 8 -8.53 -8.29 10.45
C SER A 8 -8.22 -9.20 9.25
N CYS A 9 -7.59 -8.66 8.21
CA CYS A 9 -7.13 -9.45 7.06
C CYS A 9 -6.05 -10.48 7.47
N SER A 10 -5.12 -10.09 8.37
CA SER A 10 -4.09 -11.00 8.88
C SER A 10 -4.66 -12.11 9.78
N ILE A 11 -5.69 -11.82 10.56
CA ILE A 11 -6.41 -12.85 11.33
C ILE A 11 -7.09 -13.84 10.37
N LEU A 12 -7.77 -13.34 9.34
CA LEU A 12 -8.41 -14.18 8.33
C LEU A 12 -7.41 -15.05 7.57
N LEU A 13 -6.22 -14.50 7.26
CA LEU A 13 -5.10 -15.25 6.69
C LEU A 13 -4.70 -16.44 7.55
N ASN A 14 -4.51 -16.21 8.86
CA ASN A 14 -4.15 -17.28 9.80
C ASN A 14 -5.25 -18.33 9.91
N VAL A 15 -6.53 -17.94 9.87
CA VAL A 15 -7.66 -18.88 9.83
C VAL A 15 -7.61 -19.75 8.57
N PHE A 16 -7.34 -19.17 7.40
CA PHE A 16 -7.19 -19.94 6.16
C PHE A 16 -5.97 -20.87 6.21
N GLN A 17 -4.88 -20.45 6.82
CA GLN A 17 -3.70 -21.29 7.02
C GLN A 17 -3.99 -22.47 7.94
N ILE A 18 -4.72 -22.27 9.04
CA ILE A 18 -5.17 -23.35 9.94
C ILE A 18 -6.07 -24.32 9.18
N GLY A 19 -7.06 -23.82 8.43
CA GLY A 19 -7.96 -24.66 7.63
C GLY A 19 -7.21 -25.51 6.59
N TYR A 20 -6.25 -24.91 5.89
CA TYR A 20 -5.40 -25.59 4.93
C TYR A 20 -4.53 -26.68 5.60
N SER A 21 -3.87 -26.36 6.71
CA SER A 21 -3.03 -27.31 7.46
C SER A 21 -3.84 -28.44 8.10
N THR A 22 -5.08 -28.18 8.51
CA THR A 22 -5.98 -29.20 9.05
C THR A 22 -6.40 -30.22 7.99
N ILE A 23 -6.65 -29.79 6.76
CA ILE A 23 -6.96 -30.69 5.65
C ILE A 23 -5.77 -31.59 5.31
N LEU A 24 -4.55 -31.06 5.44
CA LEU A 24 -3.30 -31.75 5.14
C LEU A 24 -2.61 -32.37 6.36
N ILE A 25 -3.31 -32.58 7.46
CA ILE A 25 -2.73 -33.05 8.74
C ILE A 25 -2.01 -34.39 8.62
N HIS A 26 -2.41 -35.25 7.68
CA HIS A 26 -1.76 -36.54 7.43
C HIS A 26 -0.37 -36.42 6.79
N CYS A 27 -0.09 -35.29 6.14
CA CYS A 27 1.18 -35.03 5.46
C CYS A 27 2.03 -33.98 6.17
N LYS A 28 1.42 -33.10 6.99
CA LYS A 28 2.07 -31.96 7.61
C LYS A 28 2.19 -32.12 9.12
N SER A 29 3.21 -31.49 9.70
CA SER A 29 3.41 -31.50 11.14
C SER A 29 2.32 -30.71 11.87
N SER A 30 1.85 -31.21 13.02
CA SER A 30 0.90 -30.48 13.90
C SER A 30 1.40 -29.10 14.35
N VAL A 31 2.69 -28.85 14.30
CA VAL A 31 3.30 -27.52 14.62
C VAL A 31 2.82 -26.44 13.66
N GLU A 32 2.49 -26.79 12.41
CA GLU A 32 1.97 -25.84 11.41
C GLU A 32 0.60 -25.26 11.77
N ILE A 33 -0.14 -25.90 12.67
CA ILE A 33 -1.43 -25.40 13.18
C ILE A 33 -1.20 -24.49 14.41
N VAL A 34 -0.18 -24.80 15.22
CA VAL A 34 0.11 -24.04 16.45
C VAL A 34 0.60 -22.64 16.12
N PHE A 35 1.49 -22.49 15.13
CA PHE A 35 2.07 -21.20 14.77
C PHE A 35 1.01 -20.14 14.37
N PRO A 36 0.08 -20.37 13.42
CA PRO A 36 -0.94 -19.40 13.10
C PRO A 36 -1.97 -19.19 14.22
N SER A 37 -2.20 -20.19 15.08
CA SER A 37 -3.08 -20.03 16.25
C SER A 37 -2.50 -19.04 17.27
N VAL A 38 -1.20 -19.15 17.58
CA VAL A 38 -0.48 -18.18 18.40
C VAL A 38 -0.42 -16.82 17.71
N GLY A 39 -0.28 -16.81 16.38
CA GLY A 39 -0.31 -15.59 15.56
C GLY A 39 -1.62 -14.81 15.70
N ILE A 40 -2.77 -15.47 15.68
CA ILE A 40 -4.07 -14.83 15.91
C ILE A 40 -4.13 -14.16 17.28
N LEU A 41 -3.69 -14.86 18.33
CA LEU A 41 -3.68 -14.32 19.69
C LEU A 41 -2.77 -13.08 19.77
N PHE A 42 -1.58 -13.15 19.16
CA PHE A 42 -0.63 -12.04 19.10
C PHE A 42 -1.24 -10.82 18.39
N ILE A 43 -1.83 -11.00 17.20
CA ILE A 43 -2.45 -9.93 16.41
C ILE A 43 -3.60 -9.29 17.18
N CYS A 44 -4.49 -10.09 17.79
CA CYS A 44 -5.61 -9.58 18.58
C CYS A 44 -5.13 -8.73 19.77
N THR A 45 -4.16 -9.24 20.52
CA THR A 45 -3.59 -8.55 21.71
C THR A 45 -2.90 -7.25 21.28
N GLN A 46 -2.10 -7.30 20.22
CA GLN A 46 -1.38 -6.14 19.70
C GLN A 46 -2.33 -5.08 19.12
N ALA A 47 -3.33 -5.49 18.35
CA ALA A 47 -4.33 -4.56 17.79
C ALA A 47 -5.13 -3.88 18.90
N TYR A 48 -5.53 -4.62 19.93
CA TYR A 48 -6.20 -4.08 21.12
C TYR A 48 -5.31 -3.07 21.84
N PHE A 49 -4.05 -3.42 22.10
CA PHE A 49 -3.08 -2.54 22.75
C PHE A 49 -2.88 -1.24 21.95
N LEU A 50 -2.64 -1.33 20.64
CA LEU A 50 -2.45 -0.17 19.78
C LEU A 50 -3.71 0.69 19.66
N TRP A 51 -4.90 0.08 19.65
CA TRP A 51 -6.16 0.83 19.61
C TRP A 51 -6.36 1.71 20.83
N HIS A 52 -6.08 1.17 22.01
CA HIS A 52 -6.31 1.89 23.27
C HIS A 52 -5.16 2.83 23.64
N HIS A 53 -3.91 2.44 23.40
CA HIS A 53 -2.72 3.13 23.94
C HIS A 53 -1.87 3.88 22.91
N SER A 54 -2.20 3.84 21.62
CA SER A 54 -1.38 4.49 20.57
C SER A 54 -1.24 6.01 20.73
N LYS A 55 -2.11 6.65 21.51
CA LYS A 55 -2.10 8.09 21.79
C LYS A 55 -1.54 8.44 23.15
N ASP A 56 -1.28 7.45 23.99
CA ASP A 56 -0.87 7.66 25.37
C ASP A 56 0.65 7.87 25.46
N CYS A 57 1.07 8.81 26.28
CA CYS A 57 2.46 8.98 26.68
C CYS A 57 2.69 8.25 28.01
N ILE A 58 3.31 7.07 27.94
CA ILE A 58 3.53 6.22 29.12
C ILE A 58 4.58 6.88 30.02
N GLN A 59 4.19 7.19 31.26
CA GLN A 59 5.00 7.89 32.26
C GLN A 59 5.62 6.97 33.33
N VAL A 60 5.14 5.71 33.40
CA VAL A 60 5.53 4.76 34.45
C VAL A 60 6.47 3.71 33.92
N GLN A 61 7.49 3.33 34.70
CA GLN A 61 8.45 2.24 34.38
C GLN A 61 9.08 2.36 32.97
N HIS A 62 9.66 3.51 32.68
CA HIS A 62 10.18 3.84 31.34
C HIS A 62 11.08 2.77 30.71
N ASN A 63 12.01 2.19 31.47
CA ASN A 63 12.97 1.22 30.94
C ASN A 63 12.31 -0.11 30.58
N PHE A 64 11.39 -0.60 31.42
CA PHE A 64 10.67 -1.84 31.17
C PHE A 64 9.73 -1.70 29.97
N THR A 65 8.99 -0.59 29.90
CA THR A 65 8.09 -0.27 28.77
C THR A 65 8.87 -0.15 27.46
N ARG A 66 10.02 0.54 27.47
CA ARG A 66 10.87 0.66 26.28
C ARG A 66 11.40 -0.69 25.82
N CYS A 67 11.81 -1.55 26.74
CA CYS A 67 12.27 -2.90 26.43
C CYS A 67 11.15 -3.74 25.81
N GLY A 68 9.94 -3.72 26.38
CA GLY A 68 8.78 -4.43 25.86
C GLY A 68 8.37 -3.94 24.45
N LEU A 69 8.33 -2.64 24.24
CA LEU A 69 8.03 -2.06 22.93
C LEU A 69 9.08 -2.44 21.88
N MET A 70 10.38 -2.39 22.24
CA MET A 70 11.46 -2.81 21.32
C MET A 70 11.38 -4.29 20.97
N LEU A 71 11.07 -5.15 21.95
CA LEU A 71 10.86 -6.58 21.70
C LEU A 71 9.68 -6.81 20.73
N THR A 72 8.59 -6.09 20.92
CA THR A 72 7.42 -6.18 20.02
C THR A 72 7.73 -5.65 18.61
N ILE A 73 8.52 -4.58 18.49
CA ILE A 73 8.99 -4.08 17.20
C ILE A 73 9.86 -5.14 16.51
N ALA A 74 10.83 -5.72 17.24
CA ALA A 74 11.69 -6.76 16.69
C ALA A 74 10.87 -7.98 16.22
N THR A 75 9.88 -8.40 17.00
CA THR A 75 8.96 -9.49 16.60
C THR A 75 8.21 -9.17 15.32
N ASN A 76 7.65 -7.97 15.18
CA ASN A 76 6.96 -7.58 13.95
C ASN A 76 7.90 -7.53 12.74
N LEU A 77 9.13 -7.02 12.90
CA LEU A 77 10.12 -7.00 11.83
C LEU A 77 10.59 -8.40 11.42
N LEU A 78 10.74 -9.32 12.38
CA LEU A 78 11.05 -10.72 12.08
C LEU A 78 9.90 -11.42 11.38
N LEU A 79 8.66 -11.19 11.78
CA LEU A 79 7.48 -11.71 11.11
C LEU A 79 7.33 -11.13 9.69
N TRP A 80 7.64 -9.86 9.51
CA TRP A 80 7.69 -9.24 8.20
C TRP A 80 8.75 -9.89 7.31
N LEU A 81 9.97 -10.08 7.81
CA LEU A 81 11.06 -10.72 7.07
C LEU A 81 10.69 -12.16 6.69
N LEU A 82 10.12 -12.92 7.62
CA LEU A 82 9.63 -14.28 7.38
C LEU A 82 8.55 -14.29 6.30
N ALA A 83 7.60 -13.37 6.38
CA ALA A 83 6.54 -13.23 5.39
C ALA A 83 7.12 -12.95 4.00
N VAL A 84 7.96 -11.93 3.86
CA VAL A 84 8.61 -11.57 2.58
C VAL A 84 9.39 -12.75 1.99
N THR A 85 10.17 -13.45 2.80
CA THR A 85 10.95 -14.60 2.36
C THR A 85 10.07 -15.75 1.88
N ASN A 86 9.00 -16.05 2.59
CA ASN A 86 8.05 -17.11 2.21
C ASN A 86 7.32 -16.78 0.92
N ASP A 87 6.90 -15.53 0.72
CA ASP A 87 6.21 -15.10 -0.49
C ASP A 87 7.10 -15.28 -1.73
N THR A 88 8.35 -14.89 -1.64
CA THR A 88 9.29 -14.99 -2.74
C THR A 88 9.67 -16.45 -3.03
N LEU A 89 9.83 -17.28 -2.00
CA LEU A 89 10.04 -18.72 -2.18
C LEU A 89 8.84 -19.37 -2.88
N HIS A 90 7.63 -18.97 -2.54
CA HIS A 90 6.42 -19.51 -3.14
C HIS A 90 6.33 -19.15 -4.63
N MET A 91 6.63 -17.91 -4.98
CA MET A 91 6.68 -17.46 -6.38
C MET A 91 7.75 -18.20 -7.19
N GLU A 92 8.91 -18.47 -6.58
CA GLU A 92 9.99 -19.19 -7.25
C GLU A 92 9.62 -20.66 -7.51
N ILE A 93 9.10 -21.35 -6.51
CA ILE A 93 8.66 -22.76 -6.65
C ILE A 93 7.59 -22.85 -7.75
N GLU A 94 6.65 -21.91 -7.79
CA GLU A 94 5.61 -21.87 -8.82
C GLU A 94 6.20 -21.62 -10.21
N SER A 95 7.19 -20.74 -10.35
CA SER A 95 7.87 -20.47 -11.62
C SER A 95 8.64 -21.69 -12.13
N GLN A 96 9.34 -22.41 -11.25
CA GLN A 96 10.06 -23.61 -11.58
C GLN A 96 9.11 -24.77 -11.95
N LEU A 97 8.00 -24.89 -11.24
CA LEU A 97 6.97 -25.90 -11.56
C LEU A 97 6.40 -25.66 -12.97
N ARG A 98 6.09 -24.42 -13.33
CA ARG A 98 5.62 -24.05 -14.67
C ARG A 98 6.67 -24.36 -15.75
N GLU A 99 7.94 -24.09 -15.49
CA GLU A 99 9.02 -24.38 -16.42
C GLU A 99 9.19 -25.90 -16.66
N VAL A 100 9.09 -26.68 -15.58
CA VAL A 100 9.10 -28.15 -15.65
C VAL A 100 7.89 -28.67 -16.42
N GLU A 101 6.70 -28.16 -16.13
CA GLU A 101 5.46 -28.53 -16.82
C GLU A 101 5.52 -28.21 -18.32
N GLN A 102 6.07 -27.08 -18.72
CA GLN A 102 6.31 -26.73 -20.13
C GLN A 102 7.29 -27.68 -20.82
N ARG A 103 8.36 -28.11 -20.14
CA ARG A 103 9.32 -29.08 -20.68
C ARG A 103 8.70 -30.48 -20.89
N PHE A 104 7.75 -30.87 -20.04
CA PHE A 104 7.04 -32.14 -20.17
C PHE A 104 5.88 -32.09 -21.19
N ALA A 105 5.20 -30.95 -21.32
CA ALA A 105 4.12 -30.78 -22.29
C ALA A 105 4.62 -30.82 -23.76
N GLY A 106 5.90 -30.55 -23.99
CA GLY A 106 6.54 -30.63 -25.32
C GLY A 106 7.00 -32.03 -25.76
N LYS A 107 6.94 -33.04 -24.89
CA LYS A 107 7.29 -34.44 -25.23
C LYS A 107 6.00 -35.29 -25.29
N ALA A 108 5.63 -35.68 -26.50
CA ALA A 108 4.55 -36.65 -26.71
C ALA A 108 4.79 -37.97 -25.92
N PRO A 109 3.76 -38.62 -25.38
CA PRO A 109 3.92 -39.80 -24.55
C PRO A 109 4.29 -41.00 -25.43
N SER A 110 5.56 -41.35 -25.47
CA SER A 110 5.99 -42.67 -25.91
C SER A 110 6.40 -43.50 -24.70
N SER A 111 5.59 -44.51 -24.44
CA SER A 111 5.87 -45.70 -23.63
C SER A 111 6.20 -45.51 -22.14
N HIS A 112 5.38 -46.18 -21.33
CA HIS A 112 5.56 -46.38 -19.90
C HIS A 112 7.00 -46.63 -19.44
N PRO A 113 7.41 -45.99 -18.33
CA PRO A 113 8.15 -46.71 -17.33
C PRO A 113 7.40 -46.71 -15.99
N HIS A 114 7.08 -47.85 -15.57
CA HIS A 114 6.67 -48.30 -14.24
C HIS A 114 7.84 -48.08 -13.28
N TRP A 115 7.97 -46.90 -12.69
CA TRP A 115 8.82 -46.58 -11.52
C TRP A 115 8.57 -45.11 -11.09
N CYS A 116 7.36 -44.84 -10.60
CA CYS A 116 7.16 -43.75 -9.64
C CYS A 116 6.79 -44.41 -8.33
N ASN A 117 7.76 -44.64 -7.47
CA ASN A 117 7.50 -44.74 -6.04
C ASN A 117 6.73 -43.48 -5.65
N GLU A 118 5.56 -43.69 -5.07
CA GLU A 118 4.74 -42.63 -4.46
C GLU A 118 5.53 -41.92 -3.37
N THR A 119 6.38 -40.96 -3.75
CA THR A 119 6.56 -39.81 -2.91
C THR A 119 5.23 -39.08 -3.01
N THR A 120 4.35 -39.34 -2.07
CA THR A 120 3.09 -38.63 -1.89
C THR A 120 3.41 -37.16 -1.70
N LEU A 121 3.48 -36.45 -2.83
CA LEU A 121 3.58 -34.99 -2.83
C LEU A 121 2.31 -34.53 -2.09
N CYS A 122 2.46 -33.86 -0.96
CA CYS A 122 1.34 -33.31 -0.18
C CYS A 122 0.63 -32.23 -1.00
N THR A 123 -0.19 -32.67 -1.93
CA THR A 123 -0.98 -31.80 -2.79
C THR A 123 -2.39 -31.67 -2.25
N CYS A 124 -2.96 -30.50 -2.42
CA CYS A 124 -4.33 -30.21 -2.05
C CYS A 124 -5.28 -31.20 -2.76
N PRO A 125 -6.10 -31.95 -2.01
CA PRO A 125 -7.12 -32.81 -2.62
C PRO A 125 -8.03 -31.93 -3.48
N ASN A 126 -8.56 -32.50 -4.56
CA ASN A 126 -9.33 -31.76 -5.58
C ASN A 126 -10.72 -31.30 -5.05
N THR A 127 -10.77 -30.88 -3.78
CA THR A 127 -11.94 -30.34 -3.10
C THR A 127 -11.99 -28.83 -3.23
N THR A 128 -13.18 -28.27 -3.44
CA THR A 128 -13.40 -26.83 -3.54
C THR A 128 -12.91 -26.08 -2.31
N ILE A 129 -13.07 -26.67 -1.12
CA ILE A 129 -12.67 -26.07 0.17
C ILE A 129 -11.17 -25.88 0.25
N CYS A 130 -10.37 -26.88 -0.13
CA CYS A 130 -8.92 -26.76 -0.10
C CYS A 130 -8.40 -25.68 -1.06
N LYS A 131 -8.98 -25.61 -2.26
CA LYS A 131 -8.66 -24.56 -3.23
C LYS A 131 -9.01 -23.15 -2.73
N VAL A 132 -10.14 -23.01 -2.01
CA VAL A 132 -10.55 -21.73 -1.41
C VAL A 132 -9.56 -21.31 -0.34
N PHE A 133 -9.14 -22.19 0.57
CA PHE A 133 -8.15 -21.87 1.59
C PHE A 133 -6.78 -21.50 0.99
N GLN A 134 -6.33 -22.23 -0.02
CA GLN A 134 -5.07 -21.93 -0.70
C GLN A 134 -5.10 -20.57 -1.41
N LYS A 135 -6.15 -20.31 -2.21
CA LYS A 135 -6.31 -19.01 -2.90
C LYS A 135 -6.52 -17.86 -1.93
N GLY A 136 -7.31 -18.08 -0.87
CA GLY A 136 -7.53 -17.07 0.17
C GLY A 136 -6.24 -16.73 0.92
N TYR A 137 -5.40 -17.70 1.22
CA TYR A 137 -4.09 -17.50 1.81
C TYR A 137 -3.20 -16.61 0.92
N ILE A 138 -3.07 -16.94 -0.36
CA ILE A 138 -2.27 -16.17 -1.31
C ILE A 138 -2.80 -14.73 -1.44
N LEU A 139 -4.12 -14.55 -1.52
CA LEU A 139 -4.75 -13.25 -1.67
C LEU A 139 -4.56 -12.34 -0.44
N LEU A 140 -4.58 -12.92 0.77
CA LEU A 140 -4.50 -12.15 2.02
C LEU A 140 -3.06 -11.94 2.50
N TYR A 141 -2.11 -12.65 1.92
CA TYR A 141 -0.71 -12.63 2.35
C TYR A 141 -0.08 -11.21 2.36
N PRO A 142 -0.27 -10.36 1.33
CA PRO A 142 0.27 -9.00 1.33
C PRO A 142 -0.24 -8.13 2.48
N PHE A 143 -1.45 -8.35 2.96
CA PHE A 143 -2.00 -7.59 4.09
C PHE A 143 -1.26 -7.88 5.40
N ASN A 144 -0.71 -9.08 5.55
CA ASN A 144 0.08 -9.44 6.72
C ASN A 144 1.43 -8.73 6.75
N THR A 145 2.09 -8.58 5.60
CA THR A 145 3.34 -7.82 5.50
C THR A 145 3.11 -6.34 5.83
N GLU A 146 2.03 -5.75 5.32
CA GLU A 146 1.64 -4.38 5.61
C GLU A 146 1.27 -4.19 7.10
N TYR A 147 0.56 -5.13 7.70
CA TYR A 147 0.23 -5.11 9.13
C TYR A 147 1.49 -5.02 10.00
N CYS A 148 2.48 -5.86 9.74
CA CYS A 148 3.74 -5.89 10.49
C CYS A 148 4.50 -4.57 10.41
N LEU A 149 4.59 -3.96 9.23
CA LEU A 149 5.28 -2.67 9.03
C LEU A 149 4.54 -1.50 9.68
N VAL A 150 3.21 -1.45 9.52
CA VAL A 150 2.38 -0.40 10.14
C VAL A 150 2.47 -0.48 11.66
N CYS A 151 2.36 -1.69 12.23
CA CYS A 151 2.50 -1.89 13.68
C CYS A 151 3.88 -1.51 14.19
N SER A 152 4.95 -1.90 13.49
CA SER A 152 6.32 -1.51 13.83
C SER A 152 6.49 0.01 13.85
N SER A 153 5.92 0.71 12.88
CA SER A 153 5.96 2.17 12.79
C SER A 153 5.25 2.84 13.97
N VAL A 154 4.04 2.39 14.30
CA VAL A 154 3.27 2.94 15.42
C VAL A 154 3.96 2.65 16.76
N LEU A 155 4.45 1.43 16.96
CA LEU A 155 5.17 1.04 18.18
C LEU A 155 6.46 1.84 18.35
N TYR A 156 7.18 2.13 17.27
CA TYR A 156 8.38 2.98 17.31
C TYR A 156 8.06 4.42 17.75
N VAL A 157 6.96 4.99 17.25
CA VAL A 157 6.47 6.29 17.71
C VAL A 157 6.16 6.26 19.21
N MET A 158 5.46 5.24 19.66
CA MET A 158 5.16 5.05 21.09
C MET A 158 6.45 4.94 21.91
N TRP A 159 7.42 4.13 21.48
CA TRP A 159 8.71 3.97 22.11
C TRP A 159 9.48 5.30 22.27
N LYS A 160 9.48 6.12 21.22
CA LYS A 160 10.12 7.44 21.21
C LYS A 160 9.44 8.42 22.18
N ASN A 161 8.14 8.26 22.40
CA ASN A 161 7.34 9.14 23.26
C ASN A 161 7.25 8.68 24.71
N VAL A 162 7.82 7.53 25.07
CA VAL A 162 7.88 7.06 26.49
C VAL A 162 8.68 8.05 27.32
N GLY A 163 8.06 8.53 28.41
CA GLY A 163 8.67 9.49 29.35
C GLY A 163 8.67 10.95 28.89
N ARG A 164 8.04 11.27 27.75
CA ARG A 164 7.94 12.66 27.28
C ARG A 164 6.83 13.37 28.06
N ARG A 165 7.16 14.48 28.75
CA ARG A 165 6.17 15.35 29.38
C ARG A 165 5.51 16.19 28.30
N ILE A 166 4.19 16.06 28.15
CA ILE A 166 3.40 16.96 27.32
C ILE A 166 3.18 18.22 28.14
N SER A 167 3.80 19.33 27.76
CA SER A 167 3.41 20.66 28.26
C SER A 167 1.98 20.92 27.77
N HIS A 168 1.05 21.05 28.72
CA HIS A 168 -0.35 21.37 28.45
C HIS A 168 -0.47 22.82 27.95
N HIS A 169 -0.09 23.07 26.71
CA HIS A 169 -0.70 24.17 25.97
C HIS A 169 -1.92 23.60 25.28
N HIS A 170 -3.07 23.78 25.92
CA HIS A 170 -4.39 23.52 25.32
C HIS A 170 -4.62 24.46 24.14
N THR A 171 -4.17 24.05 22.97
CA THR A 171 -4.83 24.45 21.74
C THR A 171 -5.88 23.37 21.46
N PRO A 172 -7.16 23.69 21.35
CA PRO A 172 -8.19 22.73 21.01
C PRO A 172 -7.89 22.21 19.59
N HIS A 173 -7.32 21.01 19.50
CA HIS A 173 -7.17 20.31 18.24
C HIS A 173 -8.54 19.88 17.74
N THR A 174 -9.24 20.74 17.03
CA THR A 174 -10.39 20.35 16.20
C THR A 174 -9.89 19.28 15.24
N LYS A 175 -10.38 18.04 15.39
CA LYS A 175 -10.08 16.95 14.47
C LYS A 175 -10.46 17.40 13.07
N PRO A 176 -9.57 17.39 12.08
CA PRO A 176 -9.89 17.77 10.73
C PRO A 176 -10.93 16.78 10.18
N LYS A 177 -12.15 17.25 9.93
CA LYS A 177 -13.17 16.47 9.24
C LYS A 177 -12.74 16.41 7.76
N PHE A 178 -12.54 15.21 7.24
CA PHE A 178 -12.31 14.97 5.82
C PHE A 178 -13.59 15.39 5.08
N LYS A 179 -13.52 16.51 4.36
CA LYS A 179 -14.62 16.99 3.52
C LYS A 179 -14.16 16.97 2.08
N LEU A 180 -14.83 16.19 1.25
CA LEU A 180 -14.58 16.09 -0.21
C LEU A 180 -15.10 17.33 -0.96
N GLN A 181 -15.36 18.42 -0.28
CA GLN A 181 -15.97 19.63 -0.83
C GLN A 181 -14.92 20.48 -1.57
N GLY A 182 -15.23 20.86 -2.80
CA GLY A 182 -14.39 21.79 -3.60
C GLY A 182 -13.35 21.10 -4.51
N VAL A 183 -13.49 19.81 -4.79
CA VAL A 183 -12.57 19.03 -5.64
C VAL A 183 -13.37 18.29 -6.71
N VAL A 184 -13.07 18.50 -8.00
CA VAL A 184 -13.82 17.91 -9.12
C VAL A 184 -12.90 17.19 -10.09
N PHE A 185 -11.86 17.86 -10.57
CA PHE A 185 -10.96 17.33 -11.61
C PHE A 185 -10.04 16.23 -11.10
N GLY A 186 -9.49 16.39 -9.88
CA GLY A 186 -8.63 15.38 -9.24
C GLY A 186 -9.33 14.04 -9.06
N PRO A 187 -10.52 14.00 -8.41
CA PRO A 187 -11.31 12.79 -8.31
C PRO A 187 -11.69 12.18 -9.67
N LEU A 188 -12.10 13.00 -10.64
CA LEU A 188 -12.50 12.53 -11.96
C LEU A 188 -11.32 11.86 -12.69
N LEU A 189 -10.18 12.53 -12.75
CA LEU A 189 -8.97 12.02 -13.40
C LEU A 189 -8.40 10.81 -12.62
N GLY A 190 -8.41 10.88 -11.30
CA GLY A 190 -7.95 9.78 -10.45
C GLY A 190 -8.84 8.53 -10.55
N THR A 191 -10.16 8.68 -10.56
CA THR A 191 -11.07 7.53 -10.75
C THR A 191 -10.95 6.93 -12.14
N SER A 192 -10.76 7.74 -13.19
CA SER A 192 -10.49 7.21 -14.53
C SER A 192 -9.20 6.40 -14.57
N ALA A 193 -8.12 6.88 -13.91
CA ALA A 193 -6.87 6.14 -13.79
C ALA A 193 -7.04 4.82 -13.03
N VAL A 194 -7.83 4.81 -11.95
CA VAL A 194 -8.15 3.59 -11.18
C VAL A 194 -8.92 2.58 -12.03
N ILE A 195 -9.93 3.02 -12.77
CA ILE A 195 -10.75 2.14 -13.64
C ILE A 195 -9.87 1.52 -14.74
N ILE A 196 -9.09 2.34 -15.45
CA ILE A 196 -8.18 1.86 -16.50
C ILE A 196 -7.14 0.88 -15.88
N GLY A 197 -6.55 1.24 -14.76
CA GLY A 197 -5.59 0.39 -14.05
C GLY A 197 -6.19 -0.93 -13.59
N ALA A 198 -7.43 -0.93 -13.09
CA ALA A 198 -8.15 -2.14 -12.74
C ALA A 198 -8.41 -3.04 -13.97
N CYS A 199 -8.77 -2.45 -15.11
CA CYS A 199 -8.91 -3.21 -16.37
C CYS A 199 -7.59 -3.84 -16.81
N VAL A 200 -6.49 -3.07 -16.77
CA VAL A 200 -5.14 -3.56 -17.10
C VAL A 200 -4.73 -4.69 -16.15
N PHE A 201 -4.99 -4.53 -14.86
CA PHE A 201 -4.72 -5.54 -13.84
C PHE A 201 -5.52 -6.83 -14.09
N MET A 202 -6.82 -6.73 -14.37
CA MET A 202 -7.66 -7.90 -14.67
C MET A 202 -7.19 -8.62 -15.93
N MET A 203 -6.84 -7.89 -16.99
CA MET A 203 -6.25 -8.48 -18.20
C MET A 203 -4.93 -9.20 -17.90
N TYR A 204 -4.09 -8.60 -17.06
CA TYR A 204 -2.84 -9.20 -16.63
C TYR A 204 -3.08 -10.52 -15.88
N GLN A 205 -3.98 -10.54 -14.92
CA GLN A 205 -4.30 -11.73 -14.11
C GLN A 205 -4.92 -12.87 -14.94
N ILE A 206 -5.80 -12.56 -15.89
CA ILE A 206 -6.39 -13.57 -16.77
C ILE A 206 -5.32 -14.23 -17.64
N GLN A 207 -4.32 -13.48 -18.10
CA GLN A 207 -3.27 -14.02 -18.96
C GLN A 207 -2.10 -14.63 -18.18
N ALA A 208 -1.83 -14.16 -16.97
CA ALA A 208 -0.85 -14.79 -16.07
C ALA A 208 -1.28 -16.21 -15.65
N THR A 209 -2.58 -16.52 -15.70
CA THR A 209 -3.11 -17.89 -15.50
C THR A 209 -2.98 -18.79 -16.74
N SER A 210 -2.60 -18.24 -17.91
CA SER A 210 -2.34 -19.03 -19.12
C SER A 210 -0.92 -19.63 -19.10
N LEU A 211 -0.75 -20.79 -19.74
CA LEU A 211 0.52 -21.55 -19.77
C LEU A 211 1.71 -20.77 -20.37
N VAL A 212 1.44 -19.77 -21.19
CA VAL A 212 2.46 -18.86 -21.76
C VAL A 212 1.95 -17.43 -21.67
N PRO A 213 2.56 -16.56 -20.83
CA PRO A 213 2.16 -15.16 -20.77
C PRO A 213 2.42 -14.48 -22.12
N SER A 214 1.39 -13.84 -22.66
CA SER A 214 1.50 -13.13 -23.94
C SER A 214 2.36 -11.88 -23.77
N ARG A 215 3.34 -11.66 -24.65
CA ARG A 215 4.14 -10.41 -24.68
C ARG A 215 3.29 -9.15 -24.75
N GLN A 216 2.08 -9.22 -25.31
CA GLN A 216 1.16 -8.09 -25.42
C GLN A 216 0.70 -7.56 -24.05
N VAL A 217 0.57 -8.42 -23.05
CA VAL A 217 0.13 -8.01 -21.70
C VAL A 217 1.18 -7.15 -21.01
N PHE A 218 2.45 -7.53 -21.13
CA PHE A 218 3.55 -6.70 -20.62
C PHE A 218 3.59 -5.33 -21.32
N VAL A 219 3.35 -5.30 -22.63
CA VAL A 219 3.27 -4.04 -23.39
C VAL A 219 2.13 -3.17 -22.87
N ILE A 220 0.95 -3.72 -22.63
CA ILE A 220 -0.21 -2.97 -22.10
C ILE A 220 0.10 -2.47 -20.68
N TYR A 221 0.67 -3.31 -19.84
CA TYR A 221 1.06 -2.95 -18.48
C TYR A 221 2.05 -1.79 -18.46
N TYR A 222 3.18 -1.91 -19.16
CA TYR A 222 4.18 -0.85 -19.23
C TYR A 222 3.64 0.42 -19.88
N SER A 223 2.80 0.31 -20.91
CA SER A 223 2.16 1.48 -21.56
C SER A 223 1.27 2.26 -20.60
N TYR A 224 0.50 1.57 -19.77
CA TYR A 224 -0.29 2.20 -18.72
C TYR A 224 0.57 3.03 -17.76
N TYR A 225 1.67 2.45 -17.26
CA TYR A 225 2.58 3.14 -16.35
C TYR A 225 3.33 4.30 -17.03
N ILE A 226 3.74 4.15 -18.29
CA ILE A 226 4.41 5.21 -19.06
C ILE A 226 3.52 6.44 -19.24
N VAL A 227 2.21 6.27 -19.30
CA VAL A 227 1.26 7.38 -19.32
C VAL A 227 0.99 7.96 -17.94
N LEU A 228 0.78 7.09 -16.95
CA LEU A 228 0.38 7.50 -15.60
C LEU A 228 1.50 8.17 -14.81
N LEU A 229 2.74 7.63 -14.85
CA LEU A 229 3.85 8.14 -14.05
C LEU A 229 4.27 9.58 -14.42
N PRO A 230 4.37 9.98 -15.70
CA PRO A 230 4.61 11.38 -16.05
C PRO A 230 3.48 12.31 -15.61
N LEU A 231 2.22 11.87 -15.73
CA LEU A 231 1.07 12.65 -15.29
C LEU A 231 1.10 12.91 -13.77
N MET A 232 1.44 11.89 -12.97
CA MET A 232 1.65 12.04 -11.53
C MET A 232 2.84 12.96 -11.22
N SER A 233 3.94 12.83 -11.96
CA SER A 233 5.14 13.66 -11.78
C SER A 233 4.85 15.13 -12.07
N VAL A 234 4.17 15.43 -13.17
CA VAL A 234 3.75 16.80 -13.51
C VAL A 234 2.85 17.37 -12.43
N GLY A 235 1.87 16.60 -11.95
CA GLY A 235 1.02 17.00 -10.84
C GLY A 235 1.83 17.33 -9.57
N ALA A 236 2.76 16.46 -9.18
CA ALA A 236 3.62 16.67 -8.02
C ALA A 236 4.52 17.93 -8.17
N VAL A 237 5.11 18.14 -9.33
CA VAL A 237 5.94 19.34 -9.61
C VAL A 237 5.09 20.60 -9.54
N ILE A 238 3.92 20.64 -10.17
CA ILE A 238 3.00 21.79 -10.08
C ILE A 238 2.61 22.06 -8.63
N GLY A 239 2.28 20.99 -7.85
CA GLY A 239 1.97 21.11 -6.44
C GLY A 239 3.13 21.70 -5.62
N THR A 240 4.36 21.28 -5.87
CA THR A 240 5.57 21.80 -5.23
C THR A 240 5.80 23.28 -5.58
N ILE A 241 5.61 23.65 -6.85
CA ILE A 241 5.72 25.06 -7.28
C ILE A 241 4.67 25.92 -6.58
N ILE A 242 3.43 25.46 -6.48
CA ILE A 242 2.36 26.18 -5.78
C ILE A 242 2.69 26.32 -4.29
N HIS A 243 3.24 25.29 -3.66
CA HIS A 243 3.73 25.35 -2.29
C HIS A 243 4.84 26.40 -2.14
N ALA A 244 5.80 26.48 -3.06
CA ALA A 244 6.86 27.47 -3.03
C ALA A 244 6.33 28.91 -3.22
N LEU A 245 5.27 29.10 -4.02
CA LEU A 245 4.62 30.39 -4.25
C LEU A 245 3.71 30.85 -3.08
N GLU A 246 3.32 29.93 -2.21
CA GLU A 246 2.54 30.23 -1.02
C GLU A 246 3.52 30.43 0.14
N LYS A 247 3.71 31.71 0.58
CA LYS A 247 4.55 32.08 1.73
C LYS A 247 3.87 31.64 3.04
N LYS A 248 3.75 30.34 3.26
CA LYS A 248 3.34 29.78 4.55
C LYS A 248 4.58 29.61 5.44
N GLU A 249 4.45 30.00 6.70
CA GLU A 249 5.51 29.74 7.68
C GLU A 249 5.72 28.22 7.84
N LEU A 250 6.98 27.81 7.82
CA LEU A 250 7.37 26.44 8.14
C LEU A 250 7.03 26.15 9.61
N ASP A 251 6.47 24.98 9.86
CA ASP A 251 6.17 24.53 11.22
C ASP A 251 7.47 24.26 11.98
N THR A 252 7.86 25.22 12.82
CA THR A 252 9.04 25.12 13.68
C THR A 252 8.85 24.19 14.88
N LEU A 253 7.61 23.76 15.14
CA LEU A 253 7.31 22.76 16.16
C LEU A 253 7.82 21.39 15.69
N LYS A 254 8.91 20.91 16.28
CA LYS A 254 9.46 19.57 16.09
C LYS A 254 8.45 18.50 16.53
N ASN A 255 7.55 18.14 15.64
CA ASN A 255 6.72 16.95 15.82
C ASN A 255 7.56 15.69 15.50
N PRO A 256 7.89 14.86 16.50
CA PRO A 256 8.74 13.69 16.29
C PRO A 256 8.08 12.65 15.36
N THR A 257 6.76 12.65 15.26
CA THR A 257 5.99 11.79 14.36
C THR A 257 6.24 12.16 12.89
N ARG A 258 6.29 13.44 12.53
CA ARG A 258 6.55 13.88 11.15
C ARG A 258 7.94 13.49 10.67
N SER A 259 8.96 13.64 11.55
CA SER A 259 10.32 13.21 11.19
C SER A 259 10.40 11.71 10.89
N LEU A 260 9.62 10.88 11.61
CA LEU A 260 9.56 9.47 11.35
C LEU A 260 8.84 9.16 10.02
N ASP A 261 7.71 9.81 9.75
CA ASP A 261 6.95 9.63 8.51
C ASP A 261 7.82 9.95 7.28
N VAL A 262 8.63 11.03 7.36
CA VAL A 262 9.58 11.38 6.29
C VAL A 262 10.67 10.32 6.14
N VAL A 263 11.25 9.84 7.25
CA VAL A 263 12.30 8.79 7.21
C VAL A 263 11.75 7.48 6.63
N LEU A 264 10.54 7.08 7.02
CA LEU A 264 9.88 5.88 6.48
C LEU A 264 9.57 6.04 4.99
N LEU A 265 9.05 7.19 4.59
CA LEU A 265 8.76 7.48 3.18
C LEU A 265 10.03 7.42 2.33
N MET A 266 11.12 8.06 2.79
CA MET A 266 12.40 8.04 2.09
C MET A 266 13.04 6.65 2.06
N GLY A 267 13.02 5.94 3.18
CA GLY A 267 13.56 4.58 3.27
C GLY A 267 12.82 3.60 2.36
N ALA A 268 11.50 3.67 2.32
CA ALA A 268 10.69 2.86 1.43
C ALA A 268 10.90 3.22 -0.05
N ALA A 269 11.03 4.51 -0.38
CA ALA A 269 11.34 4.97 -1.72
C ALA A 269 12.71 4.45 -2.22
N LEU A 270 13.71 4.37 -1.34
CA LEU A 270 15.03 3.82 -1.70
C LEU A 270 14.95 2.37 -2.15
N GLY A 271 14.09 1.55 -1.56
CA GLY A 271 13.87 0.17 -1.99
C GLY A 271 13.34 0.10 -3.43
N GLN A 272 12.32 0.90 -3.75
CA GLN A 272 11.75 0.95 -5.09
C GLN A 272 12.72 1.57 -6.13
N ILE A 273 13.43 2.64 -5.76
CA ILE A 273 14.45 3.27 -6.60
C ILE A 273 15.60 2.29 -6.87
N GLY A 274 16.07 1.56 -5.85
CA GLY A 274 17.11 0.56 -5.99
C GLY A 274 16.72 -0.55 -6.95
N MET A 275 15.53 -1.12 -6.82
CA MET A 275 15.03 -2.14 -7.74
C MET A 275 14.95 -1.63 -9.18
N SER A 276 14.44 -0.40 -9.38
CA SER A 276 14.39 0.24 -10.70
C SER A 276 15.79 0.49 -11.29
N TYR A 277 16.75 0.89 -10.45
CA TYR A 277 18.13 1.07 -10.87
C TYR A 277 18.75 -0.23 -11.37
N PHE A 278 18.61 -1.33 -10.64
CA PHE A 278 19.11 -2.63 -11.06
C PHE A 278 18.42 -3.13 -12.34
N SER A 279 17.14 -2.87 -12.51
CA SER A 279 16.42 -3.16 -13.75
C SER A 279 16.98 -2.35 -14.93
N ILE A 280 17.23 -1.05 -14.75
CA ILE A 280 17.87 -0.20 -15.79
C ILE A 280 19.21 -0.77 -16.21
N VAL A 281 20.08 -1.13 -15.25
CA VAL A 281 21.40 -1.70 -15.55
C VAL A 281 21.29 -2.97 -16.38
N ALA A 282 20.40 -3.89 -16.00
CA ALA A 282 20.19 -5.14 -16.72
C ALA A 282 19.68 -4.90 -18.15
N LEU A 283 18.69 -4.01 -18.32
CA LEU A 283 18.07 -3.73 -19.63
C LEU A 283 19.03 -3.01 -20.59
N VAL A 284 19.85 -2.08 -20.08
CA VAL A 284 20.86 -1.39 -20.89
C VAL A 284 21.99 -2.33 -21.30
N ALA A 285 22.39 -3.26 -20.43
CA ALA A 285 23.47 -4.21 -20.70
C ALA A 285 23.08 -5.34 -21.66
N THR A 286 21.80 -5.68 -21.75
CA THR A 286 21.35 -6.84 -22.56
C THR A 286 21.01 -6.45 -23.99
N ASP A 287 19.88 -5.85 -24.24
CA ASP A 287 19.48 -5.33 -25.55
C ASP A 287 18.38 -4.26 -25.41
N PRO A 288 18.73 -2.97 -25.43
CA PRO A 288 17.77 -1.89 -25.28
C PRO A 288 16.88 -1.65 -26.50
N ARG A 289 17.16 -2.31 -27.63
CA ARG A 289 16.43 -2.08 -28.90
C ARG A 289 15.17 -2.93 -29.02
N ASP A 290 15.06 -4.01 -28.29
CA ASP A 290 13.78 -4.77 -28.26
C ASP A 290 12.66 -3.89 -27.69
N ARG A 291 11.50 -3.93 -28.34
CA ARG A 291 10.35 -3.08 -27.98
C ARG A 291 9.93 -3.21 -26.52
N LEU A 292 9.94 -4.44 -26.00
CA LEU A 292 9.55 -4.70 -24.63
C LEU A 292 10.58 -4.14 -23.64
N ASN A 293 11.88 -4.34 -23.94
CA ASN A 293 12.98 -3.83 -23.12
C ASN A 293 13.03 -2.30 -23.11
N SER A 294 12.74 -1.65 -24.23
CA SER A 294 12.64 -0.19 -24.32
C SER A 294 11.48 0.35 -23.46
N LEU A 295 10.33 -0.33 -23.45
CA LEU A 295 9.19 0.04 -22.59
C LEU A 295 9.52 -0.18 -21.11
N ALA A 296 10.15 -1.30 -20.74
CA ALA A 296 10.56 -1.59 -19.38
C ALA A 296 11.63 -0.59 -18.87
N LEU A 297 12.57 -0.21 -19.75
CA LEU A 297 13.56 0.82 -19.45
C LEU A 297 12.89 2.18 -19.19
N SER A 298 12.00 2.60 -20.08
CA SER A 298 11.24 3.85 -19.93
C SER A 298 10.43 3.85 -18.63
N TYR A 299 9.76 2.74 -18.33
CA TYR A 299 9.03 2.55 -17.07
C TYR A 299 9.94 2.75 -15.85
N SER A 300 11.11 2.10 -15.82
CA SER A 300 12.02 2.14 -14.67
C SER A 300 12.58 3.55 -14.45
N VAL A 301 12.94 4.28 -15.52
CA VAL A 301 13.40 5.67 -15.43
C VAL A 301 12.31 6.59 -14.93
N LEU A 302 11.09 6.49 -15.50
CA LEU A 302 9.94 7.30 -15.09
C LEU A 302 9.53 7.02 -13.65
N LEU A 303 9.67 5.78 -13.19
CA LEU A 303 9.36 5.39 -11.82
C LEU A 303 10.28 6.07 -10.82
N ILE A 304 11.59 6.13 -11.08
CA ILE A 304 12.56 6.86 -10.24
C ILE A 304 12.20 8.35 -10.19
N PHE A 305 11.94 8.95 -11.36
CA PHE A 305 11.60 10.37 -11.45
C PHE A 305 10.30 10.70 -10.70
N GLN A 306 9.27 9.86 -10.85
CA GLN A 306 8.01 10.03 -10.15
C GLN A 306 8.17 9.89 -8.63
N ASN A 307 8.96 8.93 -8.15
CA ASN A 307 9.21 8.77 -6.72
C ASN A 307 9.90 10.01 -6.12
N ILE A 308 10.89 10.57 -6.82
CA ILE A 308 11.60 11.77 -6.34
C ILE A 308 10.65 12.96 -6.30
N THR A 309 9.91 13.24 -7.37
CA THR A 309 9.00 14.40 -7.45
C THR A 309 7.87 14.31 -6.43
N GLN A 310 7.29 13.12 -6.25
CA GLN A 310 6.23 12.90 -5.26
C GLN A 310 6.76 13.05 -3.83
N ASN A 311 7.96 12.54 -3.52
CA ASN A 311 8.56 12.70 -2.19
C ASN A 311 8.80 14.17 -1.86
N VAL A 312 9.32 14.94 -2.80
CA VAL A 312 9.51 16.38 -2.60
C VAL A 312 8.19 17.07 -2.30
N PHE A 313 7.14 16.75 -3.06
CA PHE A 313 5.80 17.32 -2.85
C PHE A 313 5.21 16.95 -1.49
N VAL A 314 5.28 15.68 -1.09
CA VAL A 314 4.73 15.19 0.19
C VAL A 314 5.51 15.78 1.36
N ILE A 315 6.85 15.75 1.32
CA ILE A 315 7.71 16.28 2.40
C ILE A 315 7.48 17.79 2.59
N ASP A 316 7.45 18.55 1.50
CA ASP A 316 7.19 19.99 1.57
C ASP A 316 5.78 20.27 2.13
N GLY A 317 4.77 19.53 1.69
CA GLY A 317 3.40 19.65 2.20
C GLY A 317 3.26 19.32 3.69
N LEU A 318 3.97 18.28 4.18
CA LEU A 318 3.94 17.87 5.59
C LEU A 318 4.62 18.88 6.53
N HIS A 319 5.58 19.64 6.06
CA HIS A 319 6.31 20.63 6.89
C HIS A 319 5.60 21.99 6.98
N ARG A 320 4.44 22.19 6.37
CA ARG A 320 3.71 23.46 6.38
C ARG A 320 2.66 23.51 7.49
N GLN A 321 2.51 24.67 8.13
CA GLN A 321 1.52 24.90 9.20
C GLN A 321 0.09 24.88 8.65
N ARG A 322 -0.83 24.34 9.48
CA ARG A 322 -2.26 24.48 9.26
C ARG A 322 -2.68 25.93 9.52
N LEU A 323 -3.28 26.59 8.54
CA LEU A 323 -3.95 27.86 8.79
C LEU A 323 -5.28 27.58 9.49
N THR A 324 -5.37 27.98 10.76
CA THR A 324 -6.66 28.12 11.44
C THR A 324 -7.34 29.36 10.86
N PRO A 325 -8.52 29.28 10.24
CA PRO A 325 -9.23 30.48 9.79
C PRO A 325 -9.56 31.33 11.02
N PRO A 326 -9.25 32.62 11.05
CA PRO A 326 -9.76 33.49 12.07
C PRO A 326 -11.26 33.62 11.90
N GLY A 327 -12.08 33.15 12.87
CA GLY A 327 -13.52 33.44 12.92
C GLY A 327 -14.49 32.27 12.97
N LYS A 328 -14.09 31.05 13.41
CA LYS A 328 -15.03 29.91 13.55
C LYS A 328 -15.40 29.54 14.99
N GLU A 329 -15.51 30.48 15.89
CA GLU A 329 -16.09 30.20 17.21
C GLU A 329 -17.63 30.38 17.26
N GLU A 330 -18.23 31.08 16.30
CA GLU A 330 -19.69 31.31 16.29
C GLU A 330 -20.50 30.24 15.53
N ASP A 331 -19.96 29.66 14.46
CA ASP A 331 -20.70 28.69 13.64
C ASP A 331 -20.90 27.30 14.32
N THR A 332 -20.09 26.97 15.32
CA THR A 332 -20.15 25.65 15.99
C THR A 332 -21.39 25.52 16.92
N LYS A 333 -21.95 26.62 17.39
CA LYS A 333 -23.14 26.61 18.23
C LYS A 333 -24.46 26.47 17.45
N GLU A 334 -24.48 26.88 16.18
CA GLU A 334 -25.66 26.72 15.32
C GLU A 334 -25.77 25.31 14.71
N GLU A 335 -24.65 24.66 14.41
CA GLU A 335 -24.65 23.31 13.83
C GLU A 335 -25.07 22.23 14.83
N GLN A 336 -24.75 22.40 16.11
CA GLN A 336 -25.13 21.47 17.18
C GLN A 336 -26.65 21.48 17.50
N ASN A 337 -27.34 22.60 17.23
CA ASN A 337 -28.80 22.70 17.38
C ASN A 337 -29.58 22.16 16.17
N ARG A 338 -28.95 21.95 15.02
CA ARG A 338 -29.60 21.38 13.83
C ARG A 338 -29.56 19.85 13.78
N GLU A 339 -28.57 19.20 14.40
CA GLU A 339 -28.48 17.73 14.44
C GLU A 339 -29.51 17.08 15.38
N ALA A 340 -30.06 17.81 16.35
CA ALA A 340 -31.02 17.29 17.29
C ALA A 340 -32.48 17.17 16.75
N ASN A 341 -32.76 17.67 15.53
CA ASN A 341 -34.13 17.80 15.03
C ASN A 341 -34.45 17.05 13.74
N SER A 342 -33.59 16.14 13.27
CA SER A 342 -33.77 15.45 12.00
C SER A 342 -34.01 13.94 12.13
N GLN A 343 -35.15 13.56 12.66
CA GLN A 343 -35.72 12.23 12.47
C GLN A 343 -37.12 12.37 11.81
N ARG A 344 -37.17 12.70 10.54
CA ARG A 344 -38.40 12.70 9.73
C ARG A 344 -38.17 11.94 8.42
N ARG A 345 -39.10 11.06 8.06
CA ARG A 345 -39.18 10.36 6.78
C ARG A 345 -39.08 11.35 5.64
N VAL A 346 -38.00 11.23 4.84
CA VAL A 346 -37.71 12.10 3.71
C VAL A 346 -38.54 11.64 2.49
N SER A 347 -39.31 12.52 1.90
CA SER A 347 -39.99 12.28 0.62
C SER A 347 -39.03 12.49 -0.55
N VAL A 348 -39.27 11.83 -1.70
CA VAL A 348 -38.42 11.93 -2.89
C VAL A 348 -38.24 13.38 -3.35
N LEU A 349 -39.21 14.24 -3.11
CA LEU A 349 -39.18 15.67 -3.44
C LEU A 349 -38.24 16.46 -2.52
N GLU A 350 -38.16 16.11 -1.24
CA GLU A 350 -37.23 16.68 -0.26
C GLU A 350 -35.80 16.27 -0.58
N LEU A 351 -35.57 15.01 -1.00
CA LEU A 351 -34.26 14.52 -1.42
C LEU A 351 -33.72 15.32 -2.63
N GLY A 352 -34.59 15.63 -3.61
CA GLY A 352 -34.22 16.47 -4.75
C GLY A 352 -33.87 17.92 -4.35
N GLN A 353 -34.57 18.48 -3.36
CA GLN A 353 -34.26 19.81 -2.83
C GLN A 353 -32.99 19.81 -1.97
N GLU A 354 -32.75 18.76 -1.19
CA GLU A 354 -31.50 18.61 -0.44
C GLU A 354 -30.29 18.44 -1.34
N ILE A 355 -30.39 17.63 -2.40
CA ILE A 355 -29.33 17.50 -3.42
C ILE A 355 -29.05 18.85 -4.10
N ARG A 356 -30.08 19.62 -4.41
CA ARG A 356 -29.93 20.96 -5.02
C ARG A 356 -29.31 21.97 -4.05
N LYS A 357 -29.71 21.96 -2.76
CA LYS A 357 -29.11 22.79 -1.70
C LYS A 357 -27.67 22.38 -1.45
N ALA A 358 -27.37 21.08 -1.39
CA ALA A 358 -26.03 20.57 -1.26
C ALA A 358 -25.14 20.97 -2.46
N SER A 359 -25.67 20.91 -3.69
CA SER A 359 -24.99 21.36 -4.91
C SER A 359 -24.71 22.87 -4.90
N LEU A 360 -25.67 23.70 -4.48
CA LEU A 360 -25.48 25.15 -4.38
C LEU A 360 -24.50 25.52 -3.28
N SER A 361 -24.57 24.88 -2.11
CA SER A 361 -23.59 25.02 -1.03
C SER A 361 -22.19 24.60 -1.48
N TYR A 362 -22.09 23.53 -2.25
CA TYR A 362 -20.85 23.05 -2.86
C TYR A 362 -20.20 24.11 -3.77
N ILE A 363 -20.99 24.71 -4.66
CA ILE A 363 -20.55 25.75 -5.58
C ILE A 363 -20.10 27.01 -4.81
N GLN A 364 -20.79 27.38 -3.77
CA GLN A 364 -20.49 28.54 -2.95
C GLN A 364 -19.17 28.35 -2.14
N ILE A 365 -18.96 27.18 -1.54
CA ILE A 365 -17.71 26.83 -0.85
C ILE A 365 -16.55 26.75 -1.86
N TYR A 366 -16.79 26.24 -3.07
CA TYR A 366 -15.82 26.16 -4.15
C TYR A 366 -15.34 27.55 -4.59
N SER A 367 -16.22 28.56 -4.63
CA SER A 367 -15.86 29.93 -5.02
C SER A 367 -15.07 30.69 -3.93
N HIS A 368 -15.22 30.33 -2.66
CA HIS A 368 -14.52 30.98 -1.52
C HIS A 368 -13.10 30.45 -1.27
N LEU A 369 -12.72 29.29 -1.81
CA LEU A 369 -11.37 28.75 -1.66
C LEU A 369 -10.40 29.48 -2.61
N SER A 370 -9.22 29.91 -2.10
CA SER A 370 -8.19 30.46 -2.98
C SER A 370 -7.81 29.42 -4.05
N TRP A 371 -7.61 29.85 -5.29
CA TRP A 371 -7.32 28.94 -6.42
C TRP A 371 -6.12 28.02 -6.14
N LYS A 372 -5.10 28.52 -5.40
CA LYS A 372 -3.91 27.73 -5.01
C LYS A 372 -4.26 26.51 -4.16
N ARG A 373 -5.08 26.70 -3.13
CA ARG A 373 -5.54 25.62 -2.27
C ARG A 373 -6.41 24.61 -3.00
N ARG A 374 -7.25 25.11 -3.90
CA ARG A 374 -8.08 24.26 -4.74
C ARG A 374 -7.21 23.34 -5.59
N VAL A 375 -6.21 23.88 -6.29
CA VAL A 375 -5.30 23.10 -7.13
C VAL A 375 -4.49 22.11 -6.28
N LEU A 376 -4.01 22.50 -5.10
CA LEU A 376 -3.30 21.58 -4.20
C LEU A 376 -4.18 20.39 -3.76
N ARG A 377 -5.45 20.64 -3.43
CA ARG A 377 -6.40 19.57 -3.09
C ARG A 377 -6.69 18.66 -4.28
N GLU A 378 -6.89 19.23 -5.47
CA GLU A 378 -7.11 18.46 -6.71
C GLU A 378 -5.92 17.53 -6.98
N ILE A 379 -4.69 18.06 -6.93
CA ILE A 379 -3.46 17.29 -7.15
C ILE A 379 -3.29 16.22 -6.08
N SER A 380 -3.44 16.56 -4.80
CA SER A 380 -3.27 15.61 -3.71
C SER A 380 -4.25 14.44 -3.81
N PHE A 381 -5.51 14.72 -4.13
CA PHE A 381 -6.53 13.68 -4.26
C PHE A 381 -6.31 12.81 -5.50
N PHE A 382 -5.92 13.40 -6.63
CA PHE A 382 -5.50 12.67 -7.81
C PHE A 382 -4.36 11.70 -7.50
N LEU A 383 -3.30 12.19 -6.83
CA LEU A 383 -2.15 11.37 -6.45
C LEU A 383 -2.52 10.26 -5.45
N VAL A 384 -3.46 10.50 -4.53
CA VAL A 384 -3.99 9.46 -3.63
C VAL A 384 -4.58 8.31 -4.42
N LEU A 385 -5.49 8.59 -5.36
CA LEU A 385 -6.15 7.55 -6.16
C LEU A 385 -5.15 6.79 -7.05
N CYS A 386 -4.19 7.50 -7.65
CA CYS A 386 -3.13 6.87 -8.43
C CYS A 386 -2.24 5.96 -7.55
N ASN A 387 -1.85 6.38 -6.36
CA ASN A 387 -1.05 5.51 -5.47
C ASN A 387 -1.84 4.30 -4.98
N ILE A 388 -3.16 4.39 -4.80
CA ILE A 388 -4.01 3.25 -4.46
C ILE A 388 -3.97 2.19 -5.56
N ILE A 389 -4.17 2.56 -6.82
CA ILE A 389 -4.12 1.57 -7.91
C ILE A 389 -2.70 1.00 -8.11
N LEU A 390 -1.66 1.85 -7.98
CA LEU A 390 -0.27 1.41 -8.05
C LEU A 390 0.17 0.56 -6.84
N TRP A 391 -0.55 0.61 -5.74
CA TRP A 391 -0.41 -0.30 -4.60
C TRP A 391 -1.13 -1.63 -4.87
N ILE A 392 -2.37 -1.59 -5.38
CA ILE A 392 -3.18 -2.79 -5.64
C ILE A 392 -2.49 -3.72 -6.64
N MET A 393 -1.98 -3.19 -7.76
CA MET A 393 -1.43 -4.00 -8.84
C MET A 393 -0.28 -4.92 -8.38
N PRO A 394 0.82 -4.42 -7.78
CA PRO A 394 1.88 -5.29 -7.31
C PRO A 394 1.51 -6.10 -6.06
N THR A 395 0.63 -5.59 -5.21
CA THR A 395 0.18 -6.30 -4.01
C THR A 395 -0.54 -7.60 -4.34
N PHE A 396 -1.30 -7.62 -5.43
CA PHE A 396 -2.09 -8.79 -5.83
C PHE A 396 -1.51 -9.56 -7.02
N GLY A 397 -0.20 -9.51 -7.20
CA GLY A 397 0.52 -10.44 -8.07
C GLY A 397 0.83 -9.94 -9.48
N ALA A 398 0.69 -8.64 -9.79
CA ALA A 398 1.20 -8.12 -11.05
C ALA A 398 2.70 -7.76 -10.93
N HIS A 399 3.56 -8.73 -11.22
CA HIS A 399 5.02 -8.61 -11.10
C HIS A 399 5.74 -8.84 -12.44
N PRO A 400 5.60 -7.94 -13.42
CA PRO A 400 6.17 -8.13 -14.75
C PRO A 400 7.71 -8.22 -14.75
N LEU A 401 8.39 -7.65 -13.76
CA LEU A 401 9.85 -7.75 -13.59
C LEU A 401 10.32 -9.17 -13.29
N PHE A 402 9.47 -10.02 -12.70
CA PHE A 402 9.77 -11.44 -12.49
C PHE A 402 9.47 -12.28 -13.72
N GLU A 403 8.34 -12.02 -14.34
CA GLU A 403 7.79 -12.86 -15.39
C GLU A 403 8.49 -12.63 -16.73
N ASN A 404 9.04 -11.42 -16.96
CA ASN A 404 9.81 -11.10 -18.15
C ASN A 404 11.18 -11.82 -18.18
N GLY A 405 11.73 -12.16 -17.01
CA GLY A 405 12.93 -12.98 -16.86
C GLY A 405 14.26 -12.36 -17.32
N MET A 406 14.27 -11.13 -17.82
CA MET A 406 15.47 -10.48 -18.35
C MET A 406 16.48 -10.15 -17.25
N GLU A 407 16.03 -9.53 -16.18
CA GLU A 407 16.86 -9.18 -15.03
C GLU A 407 17.41 -10.43 -14.35
N ARG A 408 16.60 -11.48 -14.25
CA ARG A 408 17.00 -12.79 -13.74
C ARG A 408 18.08 -13.43 -14.60
N SER A 409 17.97 -13.31 -15.92
CA SER A 409 18.98 -13.82 -16.87
C SER A 409 20.31 -13.07 -16.74
N PHE A 410 20.27 -11.76 -16.46
CA PHE A 410 21.46 -10.92 -16.33
C PHE A 410 22.18 -11.10 -14.99
N TYR A 411 21.46 -10.99 -13.87
CA TYR A 411 22.07 -11.06 -12.52
C TYR A 411 22.24 -12.48 -11.99
N GLY A 412 21.59 -13.44 -12.59
CA GLY A 412 21.41 -14.77 -12.03
C GLY A 412 20.32 -14.79 -10.95
N TYR A 413 19.84 -16.00 -10.66
CA TYR A 413 18.73 -16.21 -9.74
C TYR A 413 18.99 -15.63 -8.34
N SER A 414 20.12 -15.98 -7.72
CA SER A 414 20.41 -15.65 -6.33
C SER A 414 20.49 -14.13 -6.08
N THR A 415 21.13 -13.40 -6.97
CA THR A 415 21.29 -11.94 -6.83
C THR A 415 19.97 -11.22 -7.07
N TRP A 416 19.25 -11.60 -8.14
CA TRP A 416 17.95 -11.00 -8.45
C TRP A 416 16.90 -11.27 -7.36
N PHE A 417 16.92 -12.47 -6.81
CA PHE A 417 16.08 -12.85 -5.68
C PHE A 417 16.25 -11.92 -4.47
N VAL A 418 17.52 -11.61 -4.10
CA VAL A 418 17.79 -10.68 -2.99
C VAL A 418 17.29 -9.27 -3.30
N ILE A 419 17.54 -8.76 -4.50
CA ILE A 419 17.12 -7.41 -4.91
C ILE A 419 15.60 -7.26 -4.81
N VAL A 420 14.87 -8.24 -5.29
CA VAL A 420 13.41 -8.21 -5.31
C VAL A 420 12.83 -8.40 -3.91
N ASN A 421 13.37 -9.32 -3.11
CA ASN A 421 12.91 -9.54 -1.73
C ASN A 421 12.95 -8.27 -0.87
N PHE A 422 13.90 -7.39 -1.12
CA PHE A 422 13.95 -6.11 -0.42
C PHE A 422 13.19 -5.00 -1.17
N GLY A 423 13.30 -4.94 -2.47
CA GLY A 423 12.75 -3.84 -3.27
C GLY A 423 11.25 -3.85 -3.40
N LEU A 424 10.65 -5.02 -3.65
CA LEU A 424 9.21 -5.13 -3.89
C LEU A 424 8.37 -4.79 -2.67
N PRO A 425 8.58 -5.37 -1.48
CA PRO A 425 7.80 -5.04 -0.30
C PRO A 425 7.95 -3.58 0.13
N LEU A 426 9.16 -3.02 0.01
CA LEU A 426 9.39 -1.61 0.29
C LEU A 426 8.67 -0.71 -0.73
N GLY A 427 8.61 -1.10 -2.00
CA GLY A 427 7.86 -0.40 -3.02
C GLY A 427 6.35 -0.41 -2.76
N VAL A 428 5.79 -1.54 -2.37
CA VAL A 428 4.39 -1.68 -1.98
C VAL A 428 4.09 -0.82 -0.75
N PHE A 429 4.92 -0.90 0.28
CA PHE A 429 4.81 -0.06 1.48
C PHE A 429 4.94 1.44 1.15
N TYR A 430 5.85 1.82 0.26
CA TYR A 430 5.99 3.20 -0.21
C TYR A 430 4.68 3.76 -0.76
N ARG A 431 3.99 3.00 -1.62
CA ARG A 431 2.72 3.43 -2.21
C ARG A 431 1.63 3.63 -1.15
N MET A 432 1.50 2.70 -0.23
CA MET A 432 0.52 2.79 0.86
C MET A 432 0.85 3.95 1.81
N HIS A 433 2.11 4.11 2.21
CA HIS A 433 2.54 5.18 3.09
C HIS A 433 2.37 6.57 2.45
N SER A 434 2.63 6.67 1.14
CA SER A 434 2.37 7.88 0.35
C SER A 434 0.90 8.30 0.37
N VAL A 435 -0.04 7.36 0.34
CA VAL A 435 -1.49 7.67 0.47
C VAL A 435 -1.76 8.39 1.79
N GLY A 436 -1.18 7.93 2.90
CA GLY A 436 -1.31 8.58 4.21
C GLY A 436 -0.78 10.01 4.21
N GLY A 437 0.44 10.22 3.71
CA GLY A 437 1.06 11.55 3.61
C GLY A 437 0.28 12.49 2.69
N LEU A 438 -0.17 12.02 1.54
CA LEU A 438 -0.97 12.80 0.59
C LEU A 438 -2.35 13.18 1.13
N LEU A 439 -2.99 12.29 1.91
CA LEU A 439 -4.23 12.62 2.59
C LEU A 439 -4.02 13.70 3.66
N GLU A 440 -2.89 13.68 4.37
CA GLU A 440 -2.54 14.75 5.31
C GLU A 440 -2.30 16.08 4.56
N VAL A 441 -1.57 16.08 3.44
CA VAL A 441 -1.39 17.27 2.58
C VAL A 441 -2.75 17.78 2.08
N TYR A 442 -3.65 16.91 1.64
CA TYR A 442 -5.01 17.27 1.22
C TYR A 442 -5.80 17.98 2.32
N VAL A 443 -5.73 17.47 3.54
CA VAL A 443 -6.48 18.05 4.69
C VAL A 443 -5.86 19.36 5.17
N THR A 444 -4.55 19.54 5.01
CA THR A 444 -3.84 20.77 5.40
C THR A 444 -3.91 21.86 4.34
N ALA A 445 -4.12 21.53 3.07
CA ALA A 445 -4.35 22.46 1.97
C ALA A 445 -5.79 23.02 2.00
#